data_0c412fe1846a9198bef1217831059436
#
_entry.id   0c412fe1846a9198bef1217831059436
#
_cell.length_a   1.000
_cell.length_b   1.000
_cell.length_c   1.000
_cell.angle_alpha   90.00
_cell.angle_beta   90.00
_cell.angle_gamma   90.00
#
_symmetry.space_group_name_H-M   'P 1'
#
loop_
_entity.id
_entity.type
_entity.pdbx_description
1 polymer ?
#
loop_
_entity_poly.entity_id
_entity_poly.type
_entity_poly.pdbx_seq_one_letter_code
_entity_poly.pdbx_strand_id
1 'polypeptide(L)'
;MLRYGPAGIPLSCKGRNIRDGIEDIHALGLHCMEIQLVRGKYVDELDDFEELGAIAQSLDIHMGIHAPYYMDFLGNGYMRNKSIKFLEFAGEVGNMIGARRIVTHIGPYNGISSKDAIDRLVPIFQQMRNHYLEKGYTSQICFELAGKHDLFGSIREITELCRRVRGTAPCINWPHLHARGNRWLNDRESFKRVFDY
;
A
#
# COMPACT_ATOMS: atom_id res chain seq x y z
N MET A 1 10.62 13.75 -9.74
CA MET A 1 9.43 14.42 -10.31
C MET A 1 8.20 13.88 -9.61
N LEU A 2 7.26 14.75 -9.24
CA LEU A 2 5.97 14.32 -8.65
C LEU A 2 5.11 13.70 -9.75
N ARG A 3 4.43 12.58 -9.44
CA ARG A 3 3.53 11.89 -10.35
C ARG A 3 2.13 11.86 -9.77
N TYR A 4 1.13 12.00 -10.63
CA TYR A 4 -0.28 12.00 -10.28
C TYR A 4 -0.99 10.87 -10.98
N GLY A 5 -1.99 10.26 -10.32
CA GLY A 5 -2.81 9.22 -10.89
C GLY A 5 -3.84 8.69 -9.90
N PRO A 6 -4.80 7.88 -10.35
CA PRO A 6 -5.87 7.36 -9.52
C PRO A 6 -5.44 6.12 -8.71
N ALA A 7 -6.15 5.88 -7.63
CA ALA A 7 -6.24 4.59 -6.97
C ALA A 7 -7.40 3.81 -7.61
N GLY A 8 -7.06 2.75 -8.34
CA GLY A 8 -7.99 1.98 -9.16
C GLY A 8 -8.09 2.48 -10.61
N ILE A 9 -8.93 1.79 -11.39
CA ILE A 9 -9.21 2.12 -12.79
C ILE A 9 -9.97 3.45 -12.84
N PRO A 10 -9.58 4.41 -13.72
CA PRO A 10 -10.29 5.68 -13.86
C PRO A 10 -11.78 5.48 -14.13
N LEU A 11 -12.61 6.35 -13.59
CA LEU A 11 -14.06 6.31 -13.84
C LEU A 11 -14.43 6.60 -15.31
N SER A 12 -13.55 7.33 -16.02
CA SER A 12 -13.64 7.60 -17.45
C SER A 12 -13.41 6.36 -18.32
N CYS A 13 -12.68 5.38 -17.80
CA CYS A 13 -12.32 4.16 -18.52
C CYS A 13 -13.56 3.29 -18.82
N LYS A 14 -13.87 3.12 -20.10
CA LYS A 14 -15.07 2.38 -20.55
C LYS A 14 -14.91 0.87 -20.45
N GLY A 15 -13.72 0.33 -20.71
CA GLY A 15 -13.41 -1.09 -20.65
C GLY A 15 -13.37 -1.67 -19.24
N ARG A 16 -13.08 -0.82 -18.24
CA ARG A 16 -13.03 -1.15 -16.81
C ARG A 16 -12.11 -2.33 -16.47
N ASN A 17 -11.10 -2.55 -17.27
CA ASN A 17 -10.00 -3.48 -17.01
C ASN A 17 -8.68 -2.72 -16.80
N ILE A 18 -7.64 -3.40 -16.35
CA ILE A 18 -6.36 -2.77 -16.00
C ILE A 18 -5.67 -2.22 -17.24
N ARG A 19 -5.68 -2.93 -18.37
CA ARG A 19 -5.07 -2.49 -19.64
C ARG A 19 -5.66 -1.16 -20.10
N ASP A 20 -6.99 -1.13 -20.27
CA ASP A 20 -7.69 0.07 -20.70
C ASP A 20 -7.48 1.21 -19.69
N GLY A 21 -7.38 0.89 -18.38
CA GLY A 21 -7.07 1.86 -17.34
C GLY A 21 -5.70 2.50 -17.49
N ILE A 22 -4.67 1.71 -17.83
CA ILE A 22 -3.31 2.22 -18.07
C ILE A 22 -3.29 3.15 -19.28
N GLU A 23 -3.95 2.76 -20.39
CA GLU A 23 -4.04 3.55 -21.61
C GLU A 23 -4.83 4.85 -21.39
N ASP A 24 -5.94 4.79 -20.65
CA ASP A 24 -6.76 5.96 -20.30
C ASP A 24 -5.99 6.96 -19.42
N ILE A 25 -5.22 6.47 -18.45
CA ILE A 25 -4.34 7.28 -17.62
C ILE A 25 -3.30 8.04 -18.47
N HIS A 26 -2.67 7.36 -19.42
CA HIS A 26 -1.75 7.98 -20.35
C HIS A 26 -2.42 9.06 -21.20
N ALA A 27 -3.61 8.75 -21.75
CA ALA A 27 -4.40 9.70 -22.54
C ALA A 27 -4.84 10.94 -21.74
N LEU A 28 -5.07 10.79 -20.42
CA LEU A 28 -5.38 11.88 -19.50
C LEU A 28 -4.17 12.71 -19.08
N GLY A 29 -2.95 12.36 -19.52
CA GLY A 29 -1.70 13.02 -19.11
C GLY A 29 -1.31 12.74 -17.65
N LEU A 30 -1.82 11.66 -17.06
CA LEU A 30 -1.45 11.18 -15.73
C LEU A 30 -0.27 10.21 -15.81
N HIS A 31 0.37 9.91 -14.66
CA HIS A 31 1.69 9.27 -14.67
C HIS A 31 1.81 8.07 -13.71
N CYS A 32 0.76 7.71 -13.00
CA CYS A 32 0.78 6.55 -12.12
C CYS A 32 -0.62 5.98 -11.92
N MET A 33 -0.67 4.71 -11.51
CA MET A 33 -1.89 3.99 -11.17
C MET A 33 -1.61 3.05 -10.00
N GLU A 34 -2.54 2.96 -9.06
CA GLU A 34 -2.52 1.95 -8.02
C GLU A 34 -3.58 0.89 -8.30
N ILE A 35 -3.17 -0.36 -8.44
CA ILE A 35 -4.08 -1.50 -8.54
C ILE A 35 -4.52 -1.91 -7.13
N GLN A 36 -5.83 -2.06 -6.93
CA GLN A 36 -6.39 -2.43 -5.64
C GLN A 36 -6.77 -3.91 -5.60
N LEU A 37 -6.05 -4.72 -4.83
CA LEU A 37 -6.34 -6.14 -4.60
C LEU A 37 -7.40 -6.30 -3.48
N VAL A 38 -8.58 -5.71 -3.66
CA VAL A 38 -9.58 -5.47 -2.60
C VAL A 38 -10.02 -6.73 -1.86
N ARG A 39 -10.09 -7.88 -2.52
CA ARG A 39 -10.66 -9.12 -1.97
C ARG A 39 -9.72 -10.33 -1.96
N GLY A 40 -8.42 -10.14 -2.14
CA GLY A 40 -7.45 -11.24 -2.20
C GLY A 40 -7.20 -11.76 -3.62
N LYS A 41 -6.93 -13.05 -3.75
CA LYS A 41 -6.66 -13.68 -5.05
C LYS A 41 -7.92 -13.70 -5.92
N TYR A 42 -8.17 -12.66 -6.70
CA TYR A 42 -9.18 -12.61 -7.76
C TYR A 42 -8.52 -12.33 -9.13
N VAL A 43 -7.32 -12.85 -9.30
CA VAL A 43 -6.65 -12.80 -10.60
C VAL A 43 -6.55 -14.24 -11.05
N ASP A 44 -7.49 -14.65 -11.85
CA ASP A 44 -7.51 -15.99 -12.45
C ASP A 44 -6.38 -16.16 -13.50
N GLU A 45 -5.72 -15.06 -13.91
CA GLU A 45 -4.67 -15.03 -14.94
C GLU A 45 -3.50 -14.16 -14.48
N LEU A 46 -2.54 -14.76 -13.74
CA LEU A 46 -1.29 -14.09 -13.37
C LEU A 46 -0.44 -13.71 -14.59
N ASP A 47 -0.58 -14.43 -15.69
CA ASP A 47 0.21 -14.25 -16.90
C ASP A 47 0.03 -12.87 -17.56
N ASP A 48 -1.11 -12.21 -17.33
CA ASP A 48 -1.38 -10.87 -17.89
C ASP A 48 -0.60 -9.74 -17.20
N PHE A 49 -0.11 -9.92 -15.97
CA PHE A 49 0.54 -8.81 -15.22
C PHE A 49 1.90 -8.42 -15.78
N GLU A 50 2.68 -9.34 -16.32
CA GLU A 50 3.95 -9.02 -16.98
C GLU A 50 3.73 -8.19 -18.25
N GLU A 51 2.73 -8.56 -19.06
CA GLU A 51 2.35 -7.80 -20.25
C GLU A 51 1.83 -6.41 -19.87
N LEU A 52 0.96 -6.31 -18.85
CA LEU A 52 0.45 -5.04 -18.33
C LEU A 52 1.59 -4.15 -17.80
N GLY A 53 2.58 -4.75 -17.14
CA GLY A 53 3.80 -4.07 -16.69
C GLY A 53 4.61 -3.50 -17.84
N ALA A 54 4.79 -4.28 -18.93
CA ALA A 54 5.48 -3.82 -20.13
C ALA A 54 4.75 -2.64 -20.80
N ILE A 55 3.41 -2.70 -20.88
CA ILE A 55 2.58 -1.60 -21.40
C ILE A 55 2.75 -0.35 -20.52
N ALA A 56 2.61 -0.48 -19.20
CA ALA A 56 2.76 0.64 -18.28
C ALA A 56 4.14 1.29 -18.39
N GLN A 57 5.19 0.47 -18.50
CA GLN A 57 6.56 0.94 -18.69
C GLN A 57 6.73 1.70 -20.02
N SER A 58 6.18 1.19 -21.12
CA SER A 58 6.26 1.83 -22.44
C SER A 58 5.58 3.20 -22.48
N LEU A 59 4.55 3.39 -21.66
CA LEU A 59 3.78 4.64 -21.52
C LEU A 59 4.27 5.55 -20.38
N ASP A 60 5.39 5.21 -19.73
CA ASP A 60 5.94 5.90 -18.54
C ASP A 60 4.93 6.01 -17.37
N ILE A 61 4.08 5.01 -17.19
CA ILE A 61 3.14 4.93 -16.08
C ILE A 61 3.76 4.14 -14.93
N HIS A 62 3.88 4.74 -13.76
CA HIS A 62 4.34 4.06 -12.55
C HIS A 62 3.20 3.29 -11.90
N MET A 63 3.41 1.99 -11.71
CA MET A 63 2.44 1.12 -11.05
C MET A 63 2.70 1.03 -9.54
N GLY A 64 1.62 0.95 -8.79
CA GLY A 64 1.57 0.60 -7.37
C GLY A 64 0.53 -0.48 -7.13
N ILE A 65 0.67 -1.23 -6.05
CA ILE A 65 -0.31 -2.22 -5.60
C ILE A 65 -0.81 -1.83 -4.22
N HIS A 66 -2.12 -1.80 -4.02
CA HIS A 66 -2.72 -1.81 -2.71
C HIS A 66 -3.09 -3.26 -2.34
N ALA A 67 -2.46 -3.78 -1.29
CA ALA A 67 -2.75 -5.11 -0.76
C ALA A 67 -4.21 -5.22 -0.29
N PRO A 68 -4.76 -6.42 -0.10
CA PRO A 68 -6.13 -6.59 0.37
C PRO A 68 -6.44 -5.75 1.60
N TYR A 69 -7.64 -5.19 1.65
CA TYR A 69 -8.02 -4.22 2.69
C TYR A 69 -8.13 -4.85 4.10
N TYR A 70 -8.51 -6.13 4.16
CA TYR A 70 -8.75 -6.84 5.42
C TYR A 70 -7.49 -7.50 5.98
N MET A 71 -6.49 -6.67 6.29
CA MET A 71 -5.27 -7.14 6.94
C MET A 71 -5.43 -7.13 8.47
N ASP A 72 -4.83 -8.11 9.13
CA ASP A 72 -4.79 -8.21 10.60
C ASP A 72 -3.49 -8.90 11.05
N PHE A 73 -2.40 -8.13 11.03
CA PHE A 73 -1.07 -8.63 11.43
C PHE A 73 -0.94 -8.81 12.95
N LEU A 74 -1.81 -8.18 13.74
CA LEU A 74 -1.83 -8.25 15.20
C LEU A 74 -2.83 -9.28 15.72
N GLY A 75 -3.63 -9.88 14.84
CA GLY A 75 -4.61 -10.90 15.18
C GLY A 75 -3.98 -12.23 15.61
N ASN A 76 -4.85 -13.21 15.82
CA ASN A 76 -4.44 -14.58 16.14
C ASN A 76 -3.56 -15.18 15.01
N GLY A 77 -2.96 -16.35 15.26
CA GLY A 77 -2.07 -16.99 14.30
C GLY A 77 -2.66 -17.20 12.92
N TYR A 78 -3.95 -17.54 12.82
CA TYR A 78 -4.63 -17.70 11.54
C TYR A 78 -4.76 -16.38 10.76
N MET A 79 -5.25 -15.33 11.41
CA MET A 79 -5.44 -14.01 10.76
C MET A 79 -4.12 -13.38 10.35
N ARG A 80 -3.11 -13.47 11.21
CA ARG A 80 -1.76 -13.00 10.92
C ARG A 80 -1.15 -13.74 9.72
N ASN A 81 -1.19 -15.07 9.70
CA ASN A 81 -0.65 -15.86 8.60
C ASN A 81 -1.38 -15.58 7.28
N LYS A 82 -2.70 -15.36 7.34
CA LYS A 82 -3.50 -14.95 6.18
C LYS A 82 -3.04 -13.59 5.65
N SER A 83 -2.81 -12.62 6.53
CA SER A 83 -2.31 -11.27 6.16
C SER A 83 -0.91 -11.35 5.56
N ILE A 84 -0.01 -12.16 6.11
CA ILE A 84 1.31 -12.42 5.55
C ILE A 84 1.20 -12.96 4.11
N LYS A 85 0.39 -14.01 3.89
CA LYS A 85 0.18 -14.58 2.55
C LYS A 85 -0.41 -13.59 1.56
N PHE A 86 -1.30 -12.70 2.01
CA PHE A 86 -1.83 -11.65 1.16
C PHE A 86 -0.76 -10.63 0.77
N LEU A 87 0.12 -10.26 1.69
CA LEU A 87 1.22 -9.34 1.39
C LEU A 87 2.28 -9.99 0.49
N GLU A 88 2.58 -11.29 0.68
CA GLU A 88 3.43 -12.07 -0.23
C GLU A 88 2.86 -12.06 -1.66
N PHE A 89 1.57 -12.36 -1.80
CA PHE A 89 0.88 -12.33 -3.10
C PHE A 89 0.89 -10.92 -3.72
N ALA A 90 0.66 -9.87 -2.93
CA ALA A 90 0.76 -8.50 -3.42
C ALA A 90 2.17 -8.16 -3.91
N GLY A 91 3.21 -8.69 -3.28
CA GLY A 91 4.60 -8.57 -3.71
C GLY A 91 4.86 -9.30 -5.03
N GLU A 92 4.31 -10.51 -5.19
CA GLU A 92 4.40 -11.30 -6.43
C GLU A 92 3.77 -10.55 -7.62
N VAL A 93 2.51 -10.13 -7.48
CA VAL A 93 1.81 -9.31 -8.48
C VAL A 93 2.57 -8.01 -8.74
N GLY A 94 3.04 -7.36 -7.68
CA GLY A 94 3.82 -6.13 -7.80
C GLY A 94 5.12 -6.31 -8.58
N ASN A 95 5.80 -7.44 -8.40
CA ASN A 95 7.01 -7.76 -9.17
C ASN A 95 6.70 -7.98 -10.64
N MET A 96 5.64 -8.73 -10.96
CA MET A 96 5.22 -9.01 -12.34
C MET A 96 4.86 -7.73 -13.09
N ILE A 97 4.11 -6.82 -12.47
CA ILE A 97 3.69 -5.56 -13.12
C ILE A 97 4.74 -4.44 -13.03
N GLY A 98 5.87 -4.68 -12.37
CA GLY A 98 6.88 -3.65 -12.13
C GLY A 98 6.46 -2.56 -11.16
N ALA A 99 5.59 -2.89 -10.19
CA ALA A 99 5.12 -1.93 -9.19
C ALA A 99 6.26 -1.48 -8.27
N ARG A 100 6.33 -0.19 -8.02
CA ARG A 100 7.35 0.40 -7.13
C ARG A 100 6.98 0.33 -5.65
N ARG A 101 5.68 0.22 -5.34
CA ARG A 101 5.16 0.26 -3.97
C ARG A 101 4.06 -0.75 -3.78
N ILE A 102 4.09 -1.41 -2.62
CA ILE A 102 3.02 -2.26 -2.13
C ILE A 102 2.47 -1.61 -0.87
N VAL A 103 1.30 -1.01 -0.98
CA VAL A 103 0.62 -0.34 0.13
C VAL A 103 -0.17 -1.36 0.93
N THR A 104 -0.09 -1.29 2.25
CA THR A 104 -0.84 -2.19 3.15
C THR A 104 -1.29 -1.49 4.42
N HIS A 105 -2.49 -1.82 4.89
CA HIS A 105 -2.91 -1.55 6.26
C HIS A 105 -2.34 -2.59 7.23
N ILE A 106 -2.32 -2.26 8.52
CA ILE A 106 -1.85 -3.18 9.58
C ILE A 106 -3.02 -3.97 10.19
N GLY A 107 -4.16 -3.31 10.38
CA GLY A 107 -5.35 -3.89 11.02
C GLY A 107 -5.61 -3.39 12.44
N PRO A 108 -6.54 -4.05 13.17
CA PRO A 108 -6.91 -3.63 14.52
C PRO A 108 -5.80 -3.89 15.55
N TYR A 109 -5.83 -3.13 16.65
CA TYR A 109 -4.90 -3.36 17.78
C TYR A 109 -5.17 -4.68 18.52
N ASN A 110 -6.37 -5.23 18.43
CA ASN A 110 -6.76 -6.44 19.14
C ASN A 110 -6.51 -6.37 20.67
N GLY A 111 -6.73 -5.19 21.25
CA GLY A 111 -6.62 -4.96 22.68
C GLY A 111 -5.21 -4.78 23.22
N ILE A 112 -4.18 -4.71 22.37
CA ILE A 112 -2.80 -4.45 22.80
C ILE A 112 -2.45 -2.97 22.69
N SER A 113 -1.45 -2.54 23.46
CA SER A 113 -0.96 -1.16 23.43
C SER A 113 -0.25 -0.83 22.10
N SER A 114 -0.21 0.45 21.75
CA SER A 114 0.55 0.92 20.57
C SER A 114 2.03 0.48 20.60
N LYS A 115 2.67 0.54 21.78
CA LYS A 115 4.05 0.10 21.97
C LYS A 115 4.21 -1.40 21.71
N ASP A 116 3.36 -2.22 22.33
CA ASP A 116 3.42 -3.67 22.15
C ASP A 116 3.07 -4.07 20.71
N ALA A 117 2.17 -3.33 20.06
CA ALA A 117 1.86 -3.50 18.66
C ALA A 117 3.10 -3.30 17.78
N ILE A 118 3.83 -2.20 17.95
CA ILE A 118 5.08 -1.95 17.22
C ILE A 118 6.10 -3.07 17.47
N ASP A 119 6.30 -3.48 18.73
CA ASP A 119 7.25 -4.53 19.09
C ASP A 119 6.91 -5.89 18.44
N ARG A 120 5.62 -6.19 18.26
CA ARG A 120 5.17 -7.39 17.53
C ARG A 120 5.28 -7.27 16.01
N LEU A 121 5.04 -6.09 15.45
CA LEU A 121 5.04 -5.87 14.00
C LEU A 121 6.45 -5.84 13.41
N VAL A 122 7.43 -5.31 14.14
CA VAL A 122 8.81 -5.19 13.65
C VAL A 122 9.37 -6.51 13.12
N PRO A 123 9.38 -7.63 13.88
CA PRO A 123 9.92 -8.89 13.37
C PRO A 123 9.12 -9.44 12.18
N ILE A 124 7.78 -9.25 12.15
CA ILE A 124 6.94 -9.68 11.03
C ILE A 124 7.37 -8.97 9.74
N PHE A 125 7.48 -7.65 9.77
CA PHE A 125 7.82 -6.89 8.57
C PHE A 125 9.30 -6.93 8.20
N GLN A 126 10.20 -7.17 9.15
CA GLN A 126 11.60 -7.51 8.84
C GLN A 126 11.68 -8.83 8.06
N GLN A 127 10.94 -9.86 8.48
CA GLN A 127 10.83 -11.12 7.75
C GLN A 127 10.23 -10.94 6.36
N MET A 128 9.14 -10.18 6.23
CA MET A 128 8.52 -9.88 4.94
C MET A 128 9.47 -9.15 3.99
N ARG A 129 10.20 -8.16 4.50
CA ARG A 129 11.20 -7.45 3.71
C ARG A 129 12.32 -8.37 3.23
N ASN A 130 12.83 -9.26 4.11
CA ASN A 130 13.84 -10.25 3.74
C ASN A 130 13.29 -11.21 2.69
N HIS A 131 12.06 -11.70 2.85
CA HIS A 131 11.40 -12.53 1.84
C HIS A 131 11.32 -11.83 0.46
N TYR A 132 10.98 -10.52 0.42
CA TYR A 132 10.97 -9.77 -0.83
C TYR A 132 12.37 -9.70 -1.47
N LEU A 133 13.41 -9.49 -0.67
CA LEU A 133 14.79 -9.46 -1.15
C LEU A 133 15.24 -10.83 -1.69
N GLU A 134 14.92 -11.92 -0.98
CA GLU A 134 15.25 -13.30 -1.37
C GLU A 134 14.55 -13.69 -2.69
N LYS A 135 13.32 -13.17 -2.91
CA LYS A 135 12.58 -13.35 -4.15
C LYS A 135 13.02 -12.40 -5.29
N GLY A 136 13.90 -11.46 -5.02
CA GLY A 136 14.33 -10.45 -5.98
C GLY A 136 13.28 -9.36 -6.26
N TYR A 137 12.27 -9.22 -5.40
CA TYR A 137 11.24 -8.19 -5.56
C TYR A 137 11.81 -6.80 -5.25
N THR A 138 11.59 -5.85 -6.15
CA THR A 138 12.10 -4.48 -6.04
C THR A 138 11.09 -3.51 -5.42
N SER A 139 9.85 -3.94 -5.24
CA SER A 139 8.79 -3.14 -4.64
C SER A 139 9.06 -2.82 -3.17
N GLN A 140 8.80 -1.58 -2.77
CA GLN A 140 8.88 -1.14 -1.39
C GLN A 140 7.55 -1.37 -0.67
N ILE A 141 7.57 -2.00 0.50
CA ILE A 141 6.39 -2.10 1.38
C ILE A 141 6.12 -0.73 2.00
N CYS A 142 4.90 -0.24 1.86
CA CYS A 142 4.44 1.04 2.38
C CYS A 142 3.29 0.84 3.35
N PHE A 143 3.40 1.36 4.57
CA PHE A 143 2.34 1.26 5.58
C PHE A 143 1.42 2.46 5.49
N GLU A 144 0.12 2.20 5.29
CA GLU A 144 -0.86 3.25 5.17
C GLU A 144 -1.40 3.69 6.52
N LEU A 145 -1.59 5.01 6.67
CA LEU A 145 -2.26 5.59 7.81
C LEU A 145 -3.72 5.11 7.90
N ALA A 146 -4.21 4.86 9.11
CA ALA A 146 -5.59 4.45 9.36
C ALA A 146 -6.43 5.58 9.95
N GLY A 147 -7.66 5.76 9.46
CA GLY A 147 -8.55 6.83 9.90
C GLY A 147 -9.27 6.54 11.23
N LYS A 148 -9.44 5.27 11.60
CA LYS A 148 -10.14 4.86 12.82
C LYS A 148 -9.17 4.69 13.99
N HIS A 149 -9.61 5.02 15.21
CA HIS A 149 -8.79 4.92 16.42
C HIS A 149 -8.56 3.49 16.92
N ASP A 150 -9.41 2.56 16.56
CA ASP A 150 -9.30 1.12 16.88
C ASP A 150 -8.34 0.36 15.94
N LEU A 151 -7.88 1.01 14.87
CA LEU A 151 -6.89 0.47 13.94
C LEU A 151 -5.49 1.04 14.23
N PHE A 152 -4.46 0.21 14.12
CA PHE A 152 -3.07 0.65 14.11
C PHE A 152 -2.82 1.48 12.85
N GLY A 153 -2.17 2.64 12.99
CA GLY A 153 -1.86 3.48 11.84
C GLY A 153 -1.97 4.98 12.08
N SER A 154 -1.71 5.45 13.31
CA SER A 154 -1.42 6.88 13.51
C SER A 154 -0.10 7.25 12.82
N ILE A 155 0.10 8.51 12.49
CA ILE A 155 1.33 8.97 11.84
C ILE A 155 2.58 8.63 12.67
N ARG A 156 2.52 8.77 13.98
CA ARG A 156 3.63 8.43 14.89
C ARG A 156 3.97 6.95 14.87
N GLU A 157 2.96 6.09 14.87
CA GLU A 157 3.14 4.64 14.82
C GLU A 157 3.74 4.18 13.50
N ILE A 158 3.21 4.69 12.38
CA ILE A 158 3.71 4.33 11.05
C ILE A 158 5.14 4.82 10.85
N THR A 159 5.47 6.04 11.26
CA THR A 159 6.84 6.54 11.15
C THR A 159 7.80 5.79 12.05
N GLU A 160 7.39 5.44 13.28
CA GLU A 160 8.23 4.60 14.17
C GLU A 160 8.43 3.19 13.60
N LEU A 161 7.38 2.57 13.07
CA LEU A 161 7.49 1.27 12.42
C LEU A 161 8.45 1.32 11.22
N CYS A 162 8.36 2.35 10.37
CA CYS A 162 9.28 2.55 9.24
C CYS A 162 10.74 2.76 9.69
N ARG A 163 10.96 3.49 10.78
CA ARG A 163 12.32 3.66 11.35
C ARG A 163 12.94 2.35 11.80
N ARG A 164 12.12 1.47 12.40
CA ARG A 164 12.57 0.15 12.93
C ARG A 164 12.64 -0.93 11.86
N VAL A 165 11.87 -0.80 10.78
CA VAL A 165 11.89 -1.72 9.62
C VAL A 165 12.45 -0.97 8.41
N ARG A 166 13.78 -0.92 8.31
CA ARG A 166 14.46 -0.20 7.21
C ARG A 166 14.06 -0.76 5.84
N GLY A 167 13.88 0.13 4.89
CA GLY A 167 13.46 -0.20 3.51
C GLY A 167 11.94 -0.20 3.32
N THR A 168 11.17 0.13 4.35
CA THR A 168 9.74 0.44 4.25
C THR A 168 9.52 1.96 4.22
N ALA A 169 8.30 2.39 3.88
CA ALA A 169 7.94 3.82 3.83
C ALA A 169 6.52 4.04 4.36
N PRO A 170 6.19 5.26 4.83
CA PRO A 170 4.81 5.62 5.12
C PRO A 170 4.02 5.86 3.83
N CYS A 171 2.74 5.49 3.82
CA CYS A 171 1.76 5.91 2.84
C CYS A 171 0.77 6.86 3.54
N ILE A 172 0.80 8.13 3.17
CA ILE A 172 -0.04 9.16 3.81
C ILE A 172 -1.39 9.20 3.12
N ASN A 173 -2.41 8.65 3.79
CA ASN A 173 -3.80 8.85 3.41
C ASN A 173 -4.32 10.11 4.14
N TRP A 174 -4.41 11.24 3.42
CA TRP A 174 -4.80 12.54 3.96
C TRP A 174 -6.20 12.54 4.59
N PRO A 175 -7.24 11.98 3.95
CA PRO A 175 -8.55 11.76 4.57
C PRO A 175 -8.48 10.98 5.88
N HIS A 176 -7.72 9.88 5.95
CA HIS A 176 -7.56 9.10 7.17
C HIS A 176 -6.89 9.91 8.28
N LEU A 177 -5.82 10.62 7.94
CA LEU A 177 -5.12 11.48 8.90
C LEU A 177 -6.02 12.59 9.43
N HIS A 178 -6.80 13.23 8.56
CA HIS A 178 -7.77 14.27 8.92
C HIS A 178 -8.86 13.72 9.85
N ALA A 179 -9.45 12.57 9.51
CA ALA A 179 -10.50 11.94 10.30
C ALA A 179 -9.99 11.51 11.69
N ARG A 180 -8.82 10.85 11.74
CA ARG A 180 -8.21 10.38 12.99
C ARG A 180 -7.80 11.54 13.91
N GLY A 181 -7.35 12.65 13.34
CA GLY A 181 -6.89 13.84 14.08
C GLY A 181 -8.00 14.84 14.42
N ASN A 182 -9.27 14.42 14.47
CA ASN A 182 -10.40 15.32 14.75
C ASN A 182 -10.46 16.54 13.81
N ARG A 183 -10.23 16.31 12.52
CA ARG A 183 -10.32 17.32 11.45
C ARG A 183 -9.30 18.44 11.56
N TRP A 184 -8.08 18.15 12.00
CA TRP A 184 -7.04 19.17 12.21
C TRP A 184 -6.34 19.67 10.93
N LEU A 185 -6.46 18.97 9.79
CA LEU A 185 -5.90 19.40 8.50
C LEU A 185 -6.82 20.44 7.84
N ASN A 186 -6.71 21.69 8.25
CA ASN A 186 -7.62 22.77 7.81
C ASN A 186 -6.91 23.90 7.06
N ASP A 187 -5.59 23.94 7.11
CA ASP A 187 -4.77 25.00 6.51
C ASP A 187 -3.42 24.47 6.01
N ARG A 188 -2.72 25.28 5.25
CA ARG A 188 -1.41 24.92 4.68
C ARG A 188 -0.39 24.50 5.73
N GLU A 189 -0.39 25.16 6.89
CA GLU A 189 0.57 24.89 7.96
C GLU A 189 0.31 23.54 8.62
N SER A 190 -0.94 23.12 8.76
CA SER A 190 -1.29 21.80 9.26
C SER A 190 -0.82 20.68 8.31
N PHE A 191 -0.93 20.89 6.99
CA PHE A 191 -0.37 19.94 6.00
C PHE A 191 1.16 19.89 6.04
N LYS A 192 1.84 21.03 6.19
CA LYS A 192 3.31 21.06 6.30
C LYS A 192 3.80 20.30 7.54
N ARG A 193 3.15 20.46 8.68
CA ARG A 193 3.52 19.75 9.93
C ARG A 193 3.50 18.24 9.82
N VAL A 194 2.80 17.67 8.82
CA VAL A 194 2.83 16.23 8.57
C VAL A 194 4.22 15.75 8.16
N PHE A 195 5.00 16.60 7.50
CA PHE A 195 6.35 16.27 7.05
C PHE A 195 7.43 16.42 8.14
N ASP A 196 7.06 16.87 9.33
CA ASP A 196 7.95 16.98 10.49
C ASP A 196 8.03 15.66 11.31
N TYR A 197 7.18 14.66 10.97
CA TYR A 197 7.17 13.34 11.60
C TYR A 197 8.16 12.40 10.94
#